data_8cdc3f566045bac972d3b31f2be8c50e
#
_entry.id   8cdc3f566045bac972d3b31f2be8c50e
#
_cell.length_a   1.000
_cell.length_b   1.000
_cell.length_c   1.000
_cell.angle_alpha   90.00
_cell.angle_beta   90.00
_cell.angle_gamma   90.00
#
_symmetry.space_group_name_H-M   'P 1'
#
loop_
_entity.id
_entity.type
_entity.pdbx_description
1 polymer ?
#
loop_
_entity_poly.entity_id
_entity_poly.type
_entity_poly.pdbx_seq_one_letter_code
_entity_poly.pdbx_strand_id
1 'polypeptide(L)'
;MNILQEIFTDHYEEIKYTLHPRPAEMENIDKMINCGDPSYGGAMYGCIHCGNLKFVPFRCHSRFCPTCGNKYSMDRTTSMSFKLVNVRHRHCVFTIDASLRDFFLQDRSLLNCCLLYTSPSPR
;
A
#
# COMPACT_ATOMS: atom_id res chain seq x y z
N MET A 1 -15.96 -5.51 9.11
CA MET A 1 -15.59 -5.61 7.70
C MET A 1 -15.67 -4.22 7.10
N ASN A 2 -14.84 -3.89 6.11
CA ASN A 2 -14.84 -2.59 5.46
C ASN A 2 -15.68 -2.71 4.17
N ILE A 3 -16.42 -1.67 3.77
CA ILE A 3 -17.25 -1.66 2.54
C ILE A 3 -16.48 -2.15 1.31
N LEU A 4 -15.20 -1.76 1.15
CA LEU A 4 -14.41 -2.25 0.03
C LEU A 4 -14.10 -3.76 0.12
N GLN A 5 -13.93 -4.30 1.33
CA GLN A 5 -13.78 -5.74 1.50
C GLN A 5 -15.06 -6.49 1.07
N GLU A 6 -16.23 -5.96 1.41
CA GLU A 6 -17.52 -6.54 1.00
C GLU A 6 -17.66 -6.50 -0.52
N ILE A 7 -17.46 -5.34 -1.15
CA ILE A 7 -17.54 -5.20 -2.61
C ILE A 7 -16.60 -6.17 -3.33
N PHE A 8 -15.35 -6.26 -2.90
CA PHE A 8 -14.39 -7.17 -3.54
C PHE A 8 -14.66 -8.64 -3.24
N THR A 9 -15.28 -8.97 -2.12
CA THR A 9 -15.70 -10.34 -1.82
C THR A 9 -16.86 -10.75 -2.72
N ASP A 10 -17.86 -9.88 -2.87
CA ASP A 10 -19.05 -10.17 -3.66
C ASP A 10 -18.75 -10.27 -5.18
N HIS A 11 -17.83 -9.45 -5.66
CA HIS A 11 -17.48 -9.39 -7.09
C HIS A 11 -16.14 -10.06 -7.43
N TYR A 12 -15.57 -10.87 -6.54
CA TYR A 12 -14.24 -11.46 -6.72
C TYR A 12 -14.11 -12.27 -8.01
N GLU A 13 -15.08 -13.18 -8.24
CA GLU A 13 -15.07 -14.05 -9.42
C GLU A 13 -15.29 -13.25 -10.71
N GLU A 14 -16.17 -12.28 -10.71
CA GLU A 14 -16.43 -11.40 -11.85
C GLU A 14 -15.16 -10.62 -12.22
N ILE A 15 -14.49 -10.01 -11.25
CA ILE A 15 -13.25 -9.27 -11.46
C ILE A 15 -12.17 -10.17 -12.07
N LYS A 16 -12.01 -11.37 -11.54
CA LYS A 16 -10.99 -12.31 -11.97
C LYS A 16 -11.17 -12.76 -13.42
N TYR A 17 -12.41 -13.08 -13.81
CA TYR A 17 -12.69 -13.65 -15.14
C TYR A 17 -12.98 -12.60 -16.21
N THR A 18 -13.53 -11.44 -15.84
CA THR A 18 -13.93 -10.41 -16.80
C THR A 18 -12.80 -9.41 -17.08
N LEU A 19 -12.10 -8.95 -16.03
CA LEU A 19 -11.11 -7.90 -16.15
C LEU A 19 -9.67 -8.39 -16.36
N HIS A 20 -9.41 -9.70 -16.17
CA HIS A 20 -8.08 -10.30 -16.28
C HIS A 20 -6.98 -9.47 -15.60
N PRO A 21 -7.13 -9.16 -14.30
CA PRO A 21 -6.17 -8.31 -13.60
C PRO A 21 -4.79 -8.96 -13.52
N ARG A 22 -3.77 -8.13 -13.39
CA ARG A 22 -2.39 -8.62 -13.21
C ARG A 22 -2.27 -9.43 -11.92
N PRO A 23 -1.35 -10.42 -11.86
CA PRO A 23 -1.15 -11.23 -10.66
C PRO A 23 -0.92 -10.43 -9.38
N ALA A 24 -0.18 -9.31 -9.48
CA ALA A 24 0.06 -8.42 -8.35
C ALA A 24 -1.21 -7.71 -7.85
N GLU A 25 -2.18 -7.45 -8.73
CA GLU A 25 -3.46 -6.85 -8.36
C GLU A 25 -4.32 -7.86 -7.61
N MET A 26 -4.37 -9.11 -8.10
CA MET A 26 -5.08 -10.21 -7.45
C MET A 26 -4.52 -10.48 -6.05
N GLU A 27 -3.20 -10.57 -5.92
CA GLU A 27 -2.55 -10.74 -4.62
C GLU A 27 -2.90 -9.63 -3.62
N ASN A 28 -3.01 -8.37 -4.09
CA ASN A 28 -3.41 -7.26 -3.24
C ASN A 28 -4.90 -7.32 -2.85
N ILE A 29 -5.77 -7.78 -3.74
CA ILE A 29 -7.19 -7.99 -3.46
C ILE A 29 -7.35 -9.09 -2.40
N ASP A 30 -6.68 -10.24 -2.58
CA ASP A 30 -6.71 -11.35 -1.63
C ASP A 30 -6.23 -10.92 -0.23
N LYS A 31 -5.13 -10.19 -0.17
CA LYS A 31 -4.61 -9.65 1.09
C LYS A 31 -5.58 -8.65 1.73
N MET A 32 -6.31 -7.88 0.93
CA MET A 32 -7.25 -6.89 1.44
C MET A 32 -8.52 -7.56 1.97
N ILE A 33 -9.08 -8.52 1.26
CA ILE A 33 -10.29 -9.26 1.68
C ILE A 33 -10.04 -9.90 3.06
N ASN A 34 -8.89 -10.51 3.25
CA ASN A 34 -8.52 -11.22 4.47
C ASN A 34 -7.92 -10.31 5.57
N CYS A 35 -7.92 -9.00 5.35
CA CYS A 35 -7.27 -8.05 6.27
C CYS A 35 -8.02 -7.92 7.60
N GLY A 36 -7.38 -8.36 8.67
CA GLY A 36 -7.91 -8.28 10.03
C GLY A 36 -8.87 -9.42 10.39
N ASP A 37 -8.93 -10.46 9.57
CA ASP A 37 -9.68 -11.67 9.89
C ASP A 37 -8.85 -12.55 10.85
N PRO A 38 -9.41 -12.92 12.02
CA PRO A 38 -8.73 -13.78 12.99
C PRO A 38 -8.36 -15.16 12.46
N SER A 39 -9.08 -15.68 11.46
CA SER A 39 -8.83 -17.00 10.85
C SER A 39 -7.48 -17.09 10.13
N TYR A 40 -6.97 -15.95 9.67
CA TYR A 40 -5.64 -15.84 9.05
C TYR A 40 -4.49 -15.61 10.04
N GLY A 41 -4.80 -15.73 11.34
CA GLY A 41 -3.82 -15.61 12.40
C GLY A 41 -3.71 -14.22 13.01
N GLY A 42 -2.94 -14.13 14.06
CA GLY A 42 -2.74 -12.89 14.82
C GLY A 42 -1.69 -13.07 15.91
N ALA A 43 -1.44 -12.01 16.64
CA ALA A 43 -0.57 -12.01 17.80
C ALA A 43 -1.38 -11.91 19.10
N MET A 44 -1.02 -12.72 20.09
CA MET A 44 -1.59 -12.65 21.42
C MET A 44 -0.70 -11.77 22.31
N TYR A 45 -1.27 -10.73 22.86
CA TYR A 45 -0.59 -9.86 23.82
C TYR A 45 -1.15 -10.10 25.22
N GLY A 46 -0.24 -10.30 26.18
CA GLY A 46 -0.58 -10.43 27.60
C GLY A 46 -0.10 -9.23 28.39
N CYS A 47 -0.95 -8.72 29.27
CA CYS A 47 -0.54 -7.70 30.22
C CYS A 47 0.14 -8.37 31.45
N ILE A 48 1.38 -8.00 31.73
CA ILE A 48 2.14 -8.54 32.86
C ILE A 48 1.61 -8.12 34.24
N HIS A 49 0.81 -7.04 34.28
CA HIS A 49 0.27 -6.53 35.56
C HIS A 49 -1.12 -7.09 35.88
N CYS A 50 -2.00 -7.27 34.90
CA CYS A 50 -3.36 -7.70 35.15
C CYS A 50 -3.72 -9.07 34.53
N GLY A 51 -2.80 -9.68 33.79
CA GLY A 51 -3.01 -10.99 33.15
C GLY A 51 -3.99 -10.96 31.96
N ASN A 52 -4.55 -9.81 31.60
CA ASN A 52 -5.48 -9.71 30.49
C ASN A 52 -4.80 -10.06 29.16
N LEU A 53 -5.47 -10.91 28.38
CA LEU A 53 -5.03 -11.31 27.05
C LEU A 53 -5.81 -10.53 25.97
N LYS A 54 -5.07 -10.04 24.96
CA LYS A 54 -5.64 -9.37 23.81
C LYS A 54 -5.14 -10.02 22.52
N PHE A 55 -6.05 -10.55 21.73
CA PHE A 55 -5.74 -11.04 20.40
C PHE A 55 -5.82 -9.89 19.37
N VAL A 56 -4.78 -9.75 18.55
CA VAL A 56 -4.71 -8.75 17.50
C VAL A 56 -4.49 -9.47 16.17
N PRO A 57 -5.50 -9.51 15.27
CA PRO A 57 -5.38 -10.17 13.98
C PRO A 57 -4.35 -9.47 13.09
N PHE A 58 -3.70 -10.23 12.23
CA PHE A 58 -2.74 -9.70 11.26
C PHE A 58 -3.41 -8.75 10.28
N ARG A 59 -2.66 -7.73 9.87
CA ARG A 59 -3.08 -6.73 8.89
C ARG A 59 -2.33 -6.93 7.59
N CYS A 60 -2.97 -6.60 6.46
CA CYS A 60 -2.40 -6.80 5.13
C CYS A 60 -1.23 -5.85 4.80
N HIS A 61 -1.07 -4.75 5.52
CA HIS A 61 -0.09 -3.68 5.28
C HIS A 61 -0.11 -3.12 3.84
N SER A 62 -1.13 -3.44 3.06
CA SER A 62 -1.28 -2.96 1.70
C SER A 62 -1.78 -1.51 1.69
N ARG A 63 -1.22 -0.70 0.80
CA ARG A 63 -1.72 0.66 0.53
C ARG A 63 -3.09 0.65 -0.14
N PHE A 64 -3.43 -0.42 -0.79
CA PHE A 64 -4.71 -0.64 -1.44
C PHE A 64 -5.85 -0.79 -0.43
N CYS A 65 -5.58 -1.36 0.73
CA CYS A 65 -6.54 -1.47 1.82
C CYS A 65 -6.77 -0.11 2.48
N PRO A 66 -8.00 0.42 2.55
CA PRO A 66 -8.26 1.75 3.12
C PRO A 66 -7.77 1.90 4.56
N THR A 67 -7.99 0.88 5.39
CA THR A 67 -7.57 0.90 6.80
C THR A 67 -6.05 0.92 6.94
N CYS A 68 -5.35 0.03 6.22
CA CYS A 68 -3.89 -0.06 6.27
C CYS A 68 -3.23 1.10 5.52
N GLY A 69 -3.80 1.55 4.40
CA GLY A 69 -3.32 2.68 3.62
C GLY A 69 -3.39 3.99 4.39
N ASN A 70 -4.50 4.25 5.09
CA ASN A 70 -4.62 5.42 5.96
C ASN A 70 -3.59 5.41 7.09
N LYS A 71 -3.44 4.27 7.77
CA LYS A 71 -2.43 4.13 8.81
C LYS A 71 -1.03 4.39 8.25
N TYR A 72 -0.70 3.78 7.12
CA TYR A 72 0.59 4.00 6.46
C TYR A 72 0.82 5.48 6.13
N SER A 73 -0.21 6.19 5.61
CA SER A 73 -0.12 7.60 5.27
C SER A 73 0.10 8.47 6.52
N MET A 74 -0.60 8.18 7.61
CA MET A 74 -0.44 8.88 8.87
C MET A 74 0.96 8.68 9.48
N ASP A 75 1.42 7.43 9.54
CA ASP A 75 2.74 7.09 10.08
C ASP A 75 3.86 7.75 9.24
N ARG A 76 3.69 7.75 7.90
CA ARG A 76 4.61 8.41 6.99
C ARG A 76 4.61 9.93 7.17
N THR A 77 3.44 10.56 7.30
CA THR A 77 3.31 12.00 7.53
C THR A 77 4.02 12.40 8.82
N THR A 78 3.77 11.66 9.89
CA THR A 78 4.42 11.90 11.18
C THR A 78 5.94 11.75 11.08
N SER A 79 6.42 10.66 10.47
CA SER A 79 7.86 10.44 10.27
C SER A 79 8.51 11.52 9.41
N MET A 80 7.82 11.98 8.38
CA MET A 80 8.34 13.04 7.50
C MET A 80 8.35 14.39 8.17
N SER A 81 7.37 14.72 9.02
CA SER A 81 7.33 16.00 9.73
C SER A 81 8.56 16.26 10.59
N PHE A 82 9.15 15.20 11.16
CA PHE A 82 10.40 15.29 11.93
C PHE A 82 11.65 15.40 11.05
N LYS A 83 11.57 15.03 9.77
CA LYS A 83 12.71 15.05 8.84
C LYS A 83 12.74 16.30 7.96
N LEU A 84 11.62 17.01 7.87
CA LEU A 84 11.53 18.21 7.06
C LEU A 84 12.24 19.39 7.73
N VAL A 85 13.09 20.03 6.95
CA VAL A 85 13.74 21.27 7.37
C VAL A 85 12.74 22.42 7.25
N ASN A 86 12.76 23.37 8.19
CA ASN A 86 11.85 24.53 8.17
C ASN A 86 12.29 25.56 7.10
N VAL A 87 12.03 25.23 5.85
CA VAL A 87 12.28 26.07 4.67
C VAL A 87 11.07 26.04 3.74
N ARG A 88 11.02 26.98 2.78
CA ARG A 88 9.96 26.96 1.77
C ARG A 88 10.14 25.77 0.84
N HIS A 89 9.26 24.76 0.95
CA HIS A 89 9.24 23.58 0.09
C HIS A 89 8.54 23.89 -1.24
N ARG A 90 9.06 23.30 -2.32
CA ARG A 90 8.41 23.29 -3.65
C ARG A 90 8.04 21.86 -4.01
N HIS A 91 6.82 21.67 -4.47
CA HIS A 91 6.36 20.39 -4.98
C HIS A 91 6.69 20.31 -6.47
N CYS A 92 7.56 19.34 -6.85
CA CYS A 92 7.91 19.05 -8.23
C CYS A 92 7.22 17.76 -8.65
N VAL A 93 6.49 17.79 -9.76
CA VAL A 93 5.84 16.61 -10.35
C VAL A 93 6.55 16.27 -11.65
N PHE A 94 7.08 15.06 -11.73
CA PHE A 94 7.69 14.52 -12.95
C PHE A 94 6.68 13.59 -13.61
N THR A 95 6.36 13.85 -14.87
CA THR A 95 5.45 13.03 -15.65
C THR A 95 6.20 12.37 -16.80
N ILE A 96 5.77 11.16 -17.15
CA ILE A 96 6.29 10.42 -18.31
C ILE A 96 5.26 10.53 -19.42
N ASP A 97 5.73 10.77 -20.64
CA ASP A 97 4.87 10.79 -21.82
C ASP A 97 4.04 9.50 -21.93
N ALA A 98 2.81 9.63 -22.42
CA ALA A 98 1.89 8.50 -22.53
C ALA A 98 2.45 7.38 -23.42
N SER A 99 3.16 7.74 -24.49
CA SER A 99 3.76 6.79 -25.43
C SER A 99 4.86 5.90 -24.83
N LEU A 100 5.48 6.36 -23.73
CA LEU A 100 6.55 5.64 -23.04
C LEU A 100 6.05 4.79 -21.86
N ARG A 101 4.78 4.93 -21.46
CA ARG A 101 4.25 4.25 -20.27
C ARG A 101 4.30 2.74 -20.36
N ASP A 102 4.07 2.19 -21.54
CA ASP A 102 4.05 0.74 -21.77
C ASP A 102 5.40 0.09 -21.48
N PHE A 103 6.51 0.75 -21.82
CA PHE A 103 7.85 0.27 -21.48
C PHE A 103 8.06 0.19 -19.96
N PHE A 104 7.60 1.19 -19.22
CA PHE A 104 7.73 1.21 -17.75
C PHE A 104 6.71 0.29 -17.04
N LEU A 105 5.63 -0.09 -17.70
CA LEU A 105 4.72 -1.12 -17.19
C LEU A 105 5.30 -2.52 -17.32
N GLN A 106 6.08 -2.78 -18.37
CA GLN A 106 6.76 -4.06 -18.59
C GLN A 106 7.96 -4.21 -17.66
N ASP A 107 8.78 -3.17 -17.55
CA ASP A 107 9.95 -3.17 -16.68
C ASP A 107 10.04 -1.89 -15.83
N ARG A 108 9.70 -2.02 -14.56
CA ARG A 108 9.74 -0.91 -13.59
C ARG A 108 11.16 -0.46 -13.21
N SER A 109 12.18 -1.26 -13.47
CA SER A 109 13.57 -0.88 -13.17
C SER A 109 14.02 0.33 -14.01
N LEU A 110 13.45 0.49 -15.20
CA LEU A 110 13.69 1.62 -16.09
C LEU A 110 13.31 2.98 -15.46
N LEU A 111 12.34 3.00 -14.53
CA LEU A 111 11.99 4.23 -13.80
C LEU A 111 13.17 4.76 -12.98
N ASN A 112 13.96 3.87 -12.38
CA ASN A 112 15.14 4.29 -11.62
C ASN A 112 16.19 4.94 -12.52
N CYS A 113 16.42 4.38 -13.70
CA CYS A 113 17.34 4.97 -14.69
C CYS A 113 16.83 6.35 -15.14
N CYS A 114 15.55 6.46 -15.48
CA CYS A 114 14.95 7.72 -15.90
C CYS A 114 15.08 8.80 -14.81
N LEU A 115 14.73 8.48 -13.56
CA LEU A 115 14.81 9.42 -12.44
C LEU A 115 16.24 9.83 -12.08
N LEU A 116 17.20 8.91 -12.17
CA LEU A 116 18.61 9.21 -11.88
C LEU A 116 19.22 10.16 -12.91
N TYR A 117 18.86 10.03 -14.19
CA TYR A 117 19.45 10.87 -15.25
C TYR A 117 18.70 12.17 -15.50
N THR A 118 17.41 12.24 -15.19
CA THR A 118 16.57 13.42 -15.46
C THR A 118 16.32 14.31 -14.25
N SER A 119 16.47 13.77 -13.04
CA SER A 119 16.30 14.55 -11.82
C SER A 119 17.59 15.32 -11.49
N PRO A 120 17.57 16.65 -11.43
CA PRO A 120 18.71 17.45 -10.96
C PRO A 120 18.84 17.31 -9.43
N SER A 121 19.26 16.16 -8.96
CA SER A 121 19.60 15.97 -7.55
C SER A 121 21.07 16.39 -7.37
N PRO A 122 21.37 17.33 -6.50
CA PRO A 122 22.76 17.59 -6.13
C PRO A 122 23.33 16.34 -5.47
N ARG A 123 24.41 15.84 -6.01
CA ARG A 123 25.22 14.78 -5.41
C ARG A 123 26.09 15.36 -4.32
#